data_3c806eb581205a1cf43458125b7f4e46
#
_entry.id   3c806eb581205a1cf43458125b7f4e46
#
_cell.length_a   1.000
_cell.length_b   1.000
_cell.length_c   1.000
_cell.angle_alpha   90.00
_cell.angle_beta   90.00
_cell.angle_gamma   90.00
#
_symmetry.space_group_name_H-M   'P 1'
#
loop_
_entity.id
_entity.type
_entity.pdbx_description
1 polymer ?
#
loop_
_entity_poly.entity_id
_entity_poly.type
_entity_poly.pdbx_seq_one_letter_code
_entity_poly.pdbx_strand_id
1 'polypeptide(L)'
;METAFQSEQIGELAKALATAQGKMTFAAKDSTADMGQKGGRRKYADLASVIDAIRAPLSENGLAFVQAVMPDDKSMRIRTTLMHNSGQWIAGEISLPPDRMGGVQGMGSALTYARRYALAAMVGIAQDDDDGEAAMAASRKAEKQRIQQVRKQAVENNPDAPSPEMFKALMATLTERGLKERDDILRELSDFLGRDVRSSRELTRSEVSDYLNAVHETAEDHAF
;
A
#
# COMPACT_ATOMS: atom_id res chain seq x y z
N MET A 1 7.02 25.02 18.26
CA MET A 1 8.49 24.90 18.16
C MET A 1 8.79 24.13 16.90
N GLU A 2 9.52 24.74 15.98
CA GLU A 2 9.98 24.05 14.78
C GLU A 2 11.03 23.01 15.17
N THR A 3 10.82 21.76 14.78
CA THR A 3 11.72 20.67 15.15
C THR A 3 12.96 20.77 14.28
N ALA A 4 14.10 21.10 14.87
CA ALA A 4 15.37 21.14 14.14
C ALA A 4 15.74 19.72 13.65
N PHE A 5 16.22 19.63 12.40
CA PHE A 5 16.66 18.37 11.78
C PHE A 5 18.19 18.25 11.71
N GLN A 6 18.94 19.26 12.10
CA GLN A 6 20.39 19.21 12.20
C GLN A 6 20.90 20.24 13.20
N SER A 7 22.15 20.05 13.66
CA SER A 7 22.89 21.06 14.40
C SER A 7 23.27 22.23 13.49
N GLU A 8 23.58 23.39 14.09
CA GLU A 8 23.97 24.62 13.37
C GLU A 8 25.15 24.39 12.41
N GLN A 9 26.07 23.54 12.82
CA GLN A 9 27.21 23.11 12.00
C GLN A 9 27.19 21.61 11.85
N ILE A 10 27.60 21.10 10.68
CA ILE A 10 27.63 19.67 10.35
C ILE A 10 28.94 19.23 9.68
N GLY A 11 29.96 20.13 9.61
CA GLY A 11 31.19 19.86 8.85
C GLY A 11 31.96 18.62 9.34
N GLU A 12 32.15 18.47 10.66
CA GLU A 12 32.86 17.33 11.21
C GLU A 12 32.05 16.03 11.03
N LEU A 13 30.74 16.09 11.25
CA LEU A 13 29.84 14.96 11.02
C LEU A 13 29.87 14.53 9.55
N ALA A 14 29.79 15.47 8.61
CA ALA A 14 29.79 15.17 7.17
C ALA A 14 31.11 14.52 6.74
N LYS A 15 32.25 15.00 7.24
CA LYS A 15 33.58 14.42 6.99
C LYS A 15 33.68 12.99 7.55
N ALA A 16 33.22 12.78 8.79
CA ALA A 16 33.23 11.48 9.44
C ALA A 16 32.31 10.49 8.71
N LEU A 17 31.11 10.95 8.31
CA LEU A 17 30.16 10.11 7.59
C LEU A 17 30.68 9.70 6.21
N ALA A 18 31.28 10.62 5.45
CA ALA A 18 31.86 10.32 4.16
C ALA A 18 32.99 9.26 4.27
N THR A 19 33.81 9.35 5.33
CA THR A 19 34.87 8.34 5.60
C THR A 19 34.26 7.00 6.00
N ALA A 20 33.23 6.99 6.84
CA ALA A 20 32.53 5.79 7.25
C ALA A 20 31.85 5.08 6.07
N GLN A 21 31.17 5.84 5.20
CA GLN A 21 30.50 5.30 4.00
C GLN A 21 31.50 4.58 3.06
N GLY A 22 32.73 5.10 2.93
CA GLY A 22 33.77 4.42 2.14
C GLY A 22 34.19 3.05 2.67
N LYS A 23 33.87 2.73 3.92
CA LYS A 23 34.16 1.43 4.56
C LYS A 23 32.92 0.56 4.74
N MET A 24 31.71 1.08 4.51
CA MET A 24 30.47 0.34 4.62
C MET A 24 30.35 -0.66 3.47
N THR A 25 29.97 -1.88 3.79
CA THR A 25 29.64 -2.93 2.82
C THR A 25 28.13 -3.02 2.66
N PHE A 26 27.67 -3.71 1.62
CA PHE A 26 26.24 -4.03 1.51
C PHE A 26 25.80 -4.87 2.71
N ALA A 27 24.62 -4.58 3.26
CA ALA A 27 24.04 -5.40 4.31
C ALA A 27 23.75 -6.81 3.75
N ALA A 28 24.21 -7.85 4.47
CA ALA A 28 24.05 -9.23 4.05
C ALA A 28 22.56 -9.62 4.01
N LYS A 29 22.15 -10.38 2.99
CA LYS A 29 20.78 -10.90 2.84
C LYS A 29 20.61 -12.20 3.64
N ASP A 30 20.61 -12.11 4.96
CA ASP A 30 20.59 -13.27 5.85
C ASP A 30 19.17 -13.72 6.21
N SER A 31 18.17 -12.89 5.99
CA SER A 31 16.76 -13.20 6.26
C SER A 31 15.98 -13.56 5.01
N THR A 32 14.98 -14.44 5.18
CA THR A 32 14.12 -14.91 4.10
C THR A 32 12.66 -14.62 4.45
N ALA A 33 11.97 -13.89 3.61
CA ALA A 33 10.51 -13.69 3.70
C ALA A 33 9.79 -14.65 2.76
N ASP A 34 8.75 -15.32 3.26
CA ASP A 34 7.82 -16.10 2.45
C ASP A 34 6.71 -15.16 1.95
N MET A 35 6.72 -14.89 0.65
CA MET A 35 5.76 -14.00 0.00
C MET A 35 4.47 -14.71 -0.43
N GLY A 36 4.23 -15.93 0.08
CA GLY A 36 3.08 -16.77 -0.23
C GLY A 36 3.14 -17.42 -1.61
N GLN A 37 2.07 -18.15 -1.99
CA GLN A 37 2.03 -19.04 -3.16
C GLN A 37 2.41 -18.41 -4.51
N LYS A 38 2.36 -17.08 -4.66
CA LYS A 38 2.70 -16.39 -5.92
C LYS A 38 4.00 -15.58 -5.86
N GLY A 39 4.60 -15.38 -4.67
CA GLY A 39 5.76 -14.51 -4.48
C GLY A 39 7.08 -15.23 -4.25
N GLY A 40 7.06 -16.52 -3.93
CA GLY A 40 8.26 -17.28 -3.61
C GLY A 40 8.95 -16.82 -2.31
N ARG A 41 10.17 -17.33 -2.09
CA ARG A 41 11.03 -16.91 -0.98
C ARG A 41 12.02 -15.87 -1.47
N ARG A 42 11.99 -14.68 -0.86
CA ARG A 42 12.96 -13.61 -1.14
C ARG A 42 13.90 -13.43 0.04
N LYS A 43 15.17 -13.28 -0.25
CA LYS A 43 16.19 -12.92 0.73
C LYS A 43 16.26 -11.41 0.84
N TYR A 44 16.33 -10.90 2.05
CA TYR A 44 16.48 -9.46 2.32
C TYR A 44 17.43 -9.23 3.49
N ALA A 45 18.04 -8.05 3.54
CA ALA A 45 18.82 -7.62 4.69
C ALA A 45 17.84 -7.16 5.77
N ASP A 46 17.83 -7.82 6.91
CA ASP A 46 17.02 -7.39 8.05
C ASP A 46 17.65 -6.21 8.81
N LEU A 47 16.98 -5.73 9.86
CA LEU A 47 17.51 -4.61 10.65
C LEU A 47 18.86 -4.95 11.31
N ALA A 48 19.05 -6.20 11.73
CA ALA A 48 20.30 -6.63 12.34
C ALA A 48 21.45 -6.57 11.34
N SER A 49 21.24 -7.09 10.13
CA SER A 49 22.25 -7.06 9.05
C SER A 49 22.63 -5.63 8.66
N VAL A 50 21.67 -4.69 8.63
CA VAL A 50 21.97 -3.26 8.40
C VAL A 50 22.81 -2.70 9.54
N ILE A 51 22.43 -2.97 10.80
CA ILE A 51 23.19 -2.50 11.96
C ILE A 51 24.61 -3.04 11.97
N ASP A 52 24.79 -4.33 11.66
CA ASP A 52 26.10 -4.97 11.66
C ASP A 52 27.02 -4.42 10.57
N ALA A 53 26.47 -4.13 9.37
CA ALA A 53 27.22 -3.52 8.26
C ALA A 53 27.74 -2.10 8.58
N ILE A 54 27.03 -1.33 9.42
CA ILE A 54 27.36 0.07 9.71
C ILE A 54 28.08 0.29 11.03
N ARG A 55 27.94 -0.63 12.00
CA ARG A 55 28.40 -0.44 13.38
C ARG A 55 29.89 -0.12 13.48
N ALA A 56 30.75 -0.93 12.89
CA ALA A 56 32.18 -0.71 12.93
C ALA A 56 32.58 0.56 12.18
N PRO A 57 32.19 0.78 10.90
CA PRO A 57 32.52 2.01 10.19
C PRO A 57 32.07 3.28 10.89
N LEU A 58 30.89 3.32 11.50
CA LEU A 58 30.41 4.48 12.24
C LEU A 58 31.25 4.72 13.51
N SER A 59 31.42 3.67 14.31
CA SER A 59 32.16 3.75 15.59
C SER A 59 33.60 4.20 15.41
N GLU A 60 34.30 3.66 14.40
CA GLU A 60 35.68 4.05 14.07
C GLU A 60 35.83 5.53 13.66
N ASN A 61 34.77 6.15 13.22
CA ASN A 61 34.74 7.54 12.80
C ASN A 61 33.98 8.45 13.81
N GLY A 62 33.81 8.00 15.05
CA GLY A 62 33.19 8.81 16.13
C GLY A 62 31.71 9.08 15.91
N LEU A 63 31.04 8.27 15.08
CA LEU A 63 29.60 8.39 14.79
C LEU A 63 28.78 7.36 15.58
N ALA A 64 27.62 7.79 16.05
CA ALA A 64 26.61 6.94 16.68
C ALA A 64 25.22 7.32 16.17
N PHE A 65 24.26 6.38 16.27
CA PHE A 65 22.88 6.66 15.94
C PHE A 65 21.91 6.25 17.04
N VAL A 66 20.78 6.95 17.12
CA VAL A 66 19.65 6.62 17.98
C VAL A 66 18.37 6.65 17.15
N GLN A 67 17.49 5.69 17.42
CA GLN A 67 16.14 5.67 16.83
C GLN A 67 15.12 5.74 17.96
N ALA A 68 14.50 6.90 18.15
CA ALA A 68 13.43 7.12 19.10
C ALA A 68 12.07 6.89 18.47
N VAL A 69 11.22 6.13 19.14
CA VAL A 69 9.80 5.96 18.78
C VAL A 69 9.01 7.00 19.54
N MET A 70 8.30 7.84 18.80
CA MET A 70 7.49 8.92 19.36
C MET A 70 6.01 8.64 19.05
N PRO A 71 5.16 8.56 20.09
CA PRO A 71 3.72 8.45 19.90
C PRO A 71 3.19 9.75 19.29
N ASP A 72 2.21 9.61 18.41
CA ASP A 72 1.44 10.71 17.83
C ASP A 72 -0.03 10.30 17.87
N ASP A 73 -0.96 11.26 17.97
CA ASP A 73 -2.41 11.01 18.19
C ASP A 73 -3.02 9.99 17.21
N LYS A 74 -2.52 9.93 15.99
CA LYS A 74 -3.03 9.05 14.93
C LYS A 74 -1.94 8.25 14.21
N SER A 75 -0.68 8.29 14.69
CA SER A 75 0.44 7.62 14.04
C SER A 75 1.55 7.31 15.02
N MET A 76 2.52 6.51 14.60
CA MET A 76 3.82 6.42 15.25
C MET A 76 4.88 7.07 14.39
N ARG A 77 5.74 7.87 14.99
CA ARG A 77 6.90 8.44 14.33
C ARG A 77 8.17 7.80 14.85
N ILE A 78 9.11 7.56 13.95
CA ILE A 78 10.46 7.15 14.29
C ILE A 78 11.37 8.29 13.89
N ARG A 79 12.07 8.84 14.88
CA ARG A 79 13.13 9.80 14.66
C ARG A 79 14.47 9.06 14.70
N THR A 80 15.18 9.06 13.59
CA THR A 80 16.56 8.57 13.49
C THR A 80 17.49 9.77 13.59
N THR A 81 18.40 9.75 14.54
CA THR A 81 19.41 10.79 14.73
C THR A 81 20.80 10.18 14.60
N LEU A 82 21.60 10.71 13.70
CA LEU A 82 23.02 10.41 13.56
C LEU A 82 23.81 11.51 14.27
N MET A 83 24.72 11.13 15.16
CA MET A 83 25.49 12.03 16.02
C MET A 83 26.97 11.77 15.84
N HIS A 84 27.76 12.84 15.91
CA HIS A 84 29.22 12.79 15.93
C HIS A 84 29.75 13.20 17.29
N ASN A 85 30.95 12.74 17.66
CA ASN A 85 31.60 13.04 18.94
C ASN A 85 31.92 14.53 19.15
N SER A 86 31.88 15.35 18.08
CA SER A 86 31.96 16.81 18.17
C SER A 86 30.70 17.49 18.71
N GLY A 87 29.61 16.72 18.92
CA GLY A 87 28.29 17.24 19.27
C GLY A 87 27.43 17.62 18.06
N GLN A 88 27.93 17.49 16.83
CA GLN A 88 27.18 17.72 15.62
C GLN A 88 26.24 16.53 15.34
N TRP A 89 25.07 16.82 14.78
CA TRP A 89 24.06 15.79 14.50
C TRP A 89 23.16 16.17 13.32
N ILE A 90 22.59 15.14 12.69
CA ILE A 90 21.49 15.24 11.73
C ILE A 90 20.38 14.27 12.13
N ALA A 91 19.14 14.60 11.83
CA ALA A 91 17.99 13.74 12.13
C ALA A 91 17.02 13.66 10.94
N GLY A 92 16.28 12.57 10.86
CA GLY A 92 15.18 12.38 9.94
C GLY A 92 14.03 11.69 10.65
N GLU A 93 12.82 11.89 10.15
CA GLU A 93 11.61 11.29 10.71
C GLU A 93 10.86 10.50 9.64
N ILE A 94 10.32 9.36 10.05
CA ILE A 94 9.39 8.57 9.26
C ILE A 94 8.12 8.33 10.07
N SER A 95 6.96 8.52 9.43
CA SER A 95 5.66 8.28 10.07
C SER A 95 5.07 6.96 9.60
N LEU A 96 4.49 6.22 10.53
CA LEU A 96 3.77 4.97 10.31
C LEU A 96 2.27 5.23 10.48
N PRO A 97 1.46 5.10 9.43
CA PRO A 97 0.02 5.27 9.54
C PRO A 97 -0.60 4.14 10.36
N PRO A 98 -1.68 4.41 11.15
CA PRO A 98 -2.27 3.46 12.08
C PRO A 98 -2.93 2.26 11.42
N ASP A 99 -3.40 2.39 10.20
CA ASP A 99 -4.05 1.35 9.40
C ASP A 99 -3.10 0.20 9.02
N ARG A 100 -1.79 0.42 9.10
CA ARG A 100 -0.77 -0.62 8.85
C ARG A 100 -0.33 -1.37 10.11
N MET A 101 -0.85 -1.00 11.28
CA MET A 101 -0.34 -1.55 12.53
C MET A 101 -0.97 -2.89 12.94
N GLY A 102 -2.12 -3.31 12.37
CA GLY A 102 -2.68 -4.67 12.47
C GLY A 102 -2.61 -5.34 13.86
N GLY A 103 -2.86 -4.60 14.95
CA GLY A 103 -2.65 -5.06 16.32
C GLY A 103 -1.19 -5.03 16.76
N VAL A 104 -0.89 -5.54 17.96
CA VAL A 104 0.45 -5.45 18.60
C VAL A 104 1.55 -6.11 17.74
N GLN A 105 1.26 -7.25 17.14
CA GLN A 105 2.24 -7.98 16.31
C GLN A 105 2.49 -7.25 14.98
N GLY A 106 1.45 -6.73 14.35
CA GLY A 106 1.58 -5.92 13.13
C GLY A 106 2.33 -4.62 13.38
N MET A 107 2.12 -4.01 14.54
CA MET A 107 2.86 -2.82 15.00
C MET A 107 4.35 -3.11 15.15
N GLY A 108 4.74 -4.22 15.81
CA GLY A 108 6.14 -4.62 15.96
C GLY A 108 6.83 -4.86 14.61
N SER A 109 6.15 -5.49 13.68
CA SER A 109 6.64 -5.72 12.32
C SER A 109 6.82 -4.40 11.54
N ALA A 110 5.82 -3.52 11.55
CA ALA A 110 5.87 -2.22 10.92
C ALA A 110 6.98 -1.33 11.48
N LEU A 111 7.16 -1.37 12.81
CA LEU A 111 8.23 -0.64 13.50
C LEU A 111 9.62 -1.11 13.08
N THR A 112 9.84 -2.43 13.04
CA THR A 112 11.12 -3.01 12.61
C THR A 112 11.43 -2.67 11.17
N TYR A 113 10.43 -2.75 10.29
CA TYR A 113 10.52 -2.33 8.89
C TYR A 113 10.92 -0.86 8.75
N ALA A 114 10.21 0.04 9.40
CA ALA A 114 10.47 1.47 9.30
C ALA A 114 11.83 1.87 9.89
N ARG A 115 12.26 1.24 10.98
CA ARG A 115 13.59 1.44 11.57
C ARG A 115 14.70 1.07 10.59
N ARG A 116 14.55 -0.06 9.91
CA ARG A 116 15.50 -0.54 8.91
C ARG A 116 15.67 0.48 7.78
N TYR A 117 14.57 0.92 7.16
CA TYR A 117 14.61 1.88 6.06
C TYR A 117 15.11 3.26 6.48
N ALA A 118 14.65 3.75 7.62
CA ALA A 118 15.10 5.04 8.13
C ALA A 118 16.61 5.05 8.42
N LEU A 119 17.14 3.95 8.97
CA LEU A 119 18.57 3.83 9.27
C LEU A 119 19.40 3.70 7.99
N ALA A 120 19.00 2.83 7.07
CA ALA A 120 19.69 2.64 5.80
C ALA A 120 19.75 3.94 4.97
N ALA A 121 18.63 4.65 4.90
CA ALA A 121 18.57 5.96 4.24
C ALA A 121 19.46 7.01 4.90
N MET A 122 19.50 7.04 6.25
CA MET A 122 20.30 7.99 7.00
C MET A 122 21.80 7.84 6.74
N VAL A 123 22.28 6.59 6.60
CA VAL A 123 23.71 6.31 6.41
C VAL A 123 24.09 6.05 4.96
N GLY A 124 23.13 6.07 4.02
CA GLY A 124 23.39 5.91 2.59
C GLY A 124 23.73 4.49 2.15
N ILE A 125 23.29 3.45 2.89
CA ILE A 125 23.41 2.06 2.46
C ILE A 125 22.25 1.69 1.56
N ALA A 126 22.55 1.23 0.34
CA ALA A 126 21.57 0.61 -0.52
C ALA A 126 21.17 -0.76 0.06
N GLN A 127 19.88 -0.94 0.26
CA GLN A 127 19.31 -2.27 0.42
C GLN A 127 19.02 -2.76 -1.00
N ASP A 128 19.57 -3.90 -1.36
CA ASP A 128 19.27 -4.57 -2.62
C ASP A 128 17.87 -5.19 -2.52
N ASP A 129 16.90 -4.34 -2.24
CA ASP A 129 15.52 -4.68 -2.00
C ASP A 129 14.67 -4.28 -3.20
N ASP A 130 14.21 -5.30 -3.88
CA ASP A 130 13.08 -5.27 -4.82
C ASP A 130 11.73 -5.04 -4.06
N ASP A 131 11.80 -4.44 -2.86
CA ASP A 131 10.68 -4.30 -1.90
C ASP A 131 9.65 -3.24 -2.31
N GLY A 132 9.98 -2.36 -3.23
CA GLY A 132 9.02 -1.40 -3.78
C GLY A 132 7.83 -2.11 -4.44
N GLU A 133 8.08 -3.20 -5.18
CA GLU A 133 7.01 -4.01 -5.77
C GLU A 133 6.22 -4.81 -4.73
N ALA A 134 6.87 -5.36 -3.71
CA ALA A 134 6.19 -6.12 -2.65
C ALA A 134 5.32 -5.23 -1.77
N ALA A 135 5.78 -4.03 -1.42
CA ALA A 135 4.99 -3.04 -0.68
C ALA A 135 3.80 -2.53 -1.51
N MET A 136 4.00 -2.30 -2.82
CA MET A 136 2.93 -1.95 -3.75
C MET A 136 1.94 -3.12 -3.95
N ALA A 137 2.42 -4.36 -4.05
CA ALA A 137 1.56 -5.54 -4.17
C ALA A 137 0.74 -5.78 -2.91
N ALA A 138 1.32 -5.61 -1.71
CA ALA A 138 0.61 -5.70 -0.44
C ALA A 138 -0.44 -4.58 -0.30
N SER A 139 -0.10 -3.36 -0.69
CA SER A 139 -1.03 -2.22 -0.68
C SER A 139 -2.18 -2.41 -1.67
N ARG A 140 -1.91 -2.89 -2.89
CA ARG A 140 -2.93 -3.25 -3.89
C ARG A 140 -3.82 -4.40 -3.44
N LYS A 141 -3.27 -5.38 -2.71
CA LYS A 141 -4.05 -6.50 -2.16
C LYS A 141 -4.95 -6.05 -1.01
N ALA A 142 -4.45 -5.21 -0.11
CA ALA A 142 -5.24 -4.64 0.98
C ALA A 142 -6.37 -3.74 0.43
N GLU A 143 -6.10 -2.92 -0.57
CA GLU A 143 -7.10 -2.08 -1.22
C GLU A 143 -8.16 -2.93 -1.96
N LYS A 144 -7.75 -3.98 -2.67
CA LYS A 144 -8.70 -4.93 -3.29
C LYS A 144 -9.58 -5.63 -2.24
N GLN A 145 -9.01 -6.02 -1.11
CA GLN A 145 -9.77 -6.64 -0.01
C GLN A 145 -10.74 -5.65 0.63
N ARG A 146 -10.31 -4.40 0.85
CA ARG A 146 -11.17 -3.33 1.35
C ARG A 146 -12.33 -3.05 0.39
N ILE A 147 -12.06 -2.94 -0.91
CA ILE A 147 -13.10 -2.77 -1.94
C ILE A 147 -14.05 -3.97 -1.96
N GLN A 148 -13.55 -5.19 -1.83
CA GLN A 148 -14.41 -6.39 -1.74
C GLN A 148 -15.24 -6.42 -0.48
N GLN A 149 -14.70 -6.01 0.68
CA GLN A 149 -15.47 -5.92 1.92
C GLN A 149 -16.55 -4.84 1.86
N VAL A 150 -16.23 -3.66 1.34
CA VAL A 150 -17.21 -2.59 1.13
C VAL A 150 -18.29 -3.02 0.14
N ARG A 151 -17.94 -3.77 -0.92
CA ARG A 151 -18.90 -4.33 -1.87
C ARG A 151 -19.80 -5.40 -1.22
N LYS A 152 -19.25 -6.29 -0.40
CA LYS A 152 -20.04 -7.28 0.36
C LYS A 152 -21.01 -6.62 1.33
N GLN A 153 -20.55 -5.64 2.09
CA GLN A 153 -21.40 -4.89 3.01
C GLN A 153 -22.48 -4.06 2.29
N ALA A 154 -22.17 -3.51 1.11
CA ALA A 154 -23.15 -2.79 0.31
C ALA A 154 -24.25 -3.72 -0.26
N VAL A 155 -23.91 -4.97 -0.59
CA VAL A 155 -24.87 -6.00 -1.03
C VAL A 155 -25.70 -6.53 0.15
N GLU A 156 -25.09 -6.73 1.31
CA GLU A 156 -25.79 -7.15 2.54
C GLU A 156 -26.77 -6.09 3.06
N ASN A 157 -26.47 -4.82 2.84
CA ASN A 157 -27.30 -3.69 3.29
C ASN A 157 -28.38 -3.26 2.27
N ASN A 158 -28.41 -3.86 1.08
CA ASN A 158 -29.46 -3.60 0.09
C ASN A 158 -30.04 -4.94 -0.42
N PRO A 159 -31.12 -5.44 0.21
CA PRO A 159 -31.76 -6.70 -0.18
C PRO A 159 -32.32 -6.68 -1.61
N ASP A 160 -32.52 -5.48 -2.18
CA ASP A 160 -33.00 -5.30 -3.55
C ASP A 160 -31.89 -5.19 -4.60
N ALA A 161 -30.62 -5.24 -4.20
CA ALA A 161 -29.53 -5.19 -5.16
C ALA A 161 -29.47 -6.47 -6.04
N PRO A 162 -29.20 -6.33 -7.33
CA PRO A 162 -29.01 -7.48 -8.21
C PRO A 162 -27.80 -8.31 -7.78
N SER A 163 -27.91 -9.64 -7.88
CA SER A 163 -26.77 -10.52 -7.58
C SER A 163 -25.62 -10.26 -8.56
N PRO A 164 -24.35 -10.56 -8.19
CA PRO A 164 -23.23 -10.45 -9.10
C PRO A 164 -23.40 -11.21 -10.41
N GLU A 165 -24.12 -12.32 -10.37
CA GLU A 165 -24.44 -13.16 -11.54
C GLU A 165 -25.45 -12.48 -12.46
N MET A 166 -26.52 -11.91 -11.87
CA MET A 166 -27.51 -11.13 -12.61
C MET A 166 -26.88 -9.89 -13.26
N PHE A 167 -26.00 -9.21 -12.54
CA PHE A 167 -25.30 -8.05 -13.08
C PHE A 167 -24.34 -8.43 -14.22
N LYS A 168 -23.68 -9.58 -14.10
CA LYS A 168 -22.84 -10.13 -15.19
C LYS A 168 -23.66 -10.49 -16.42
N ALA A 169 -24.84 -11.12 -16.24
CA ALA A 169 -25.76 -11.43 -17.32
C ALA A 169 -26.26 -10.15 -18.02
N LEU A 170 -26.66 -9.13 -17.25
CA LEU A 170 -27.08 -7.85 -17.80
C LEU A 170 -25.99 -7.24 -18.68
N MET A 171 -24.75 -7.17 -18.21
CA MET A 171 -23.63 -6.60 -18.97
C MET A 171 -23.28 -7.41 -20.22
N ALA A 172 -23.41 -8.73 -20.18
CA ALA A 172 -23.24 -9.59 -21.34
C ALA A 172 -24.32 -9.31 -22.40
N THR A 173 -25.59 -9.29 -22.01
CA THR A 173 -26.73 -8.99 -22.88
C THR A 173 -26.60 -7.60 -23.54
N LEU A 174 -26.22 -6.56 -22.77
CA LEU A 174 -26.01 -5.21 -23.31
C LEU A 174 -24.85 -5.19 -24.33
N THR A 175 -23.77 -5.94 -24.04
CA THR A 175 -22.62 -6.05 -24.96
C THR A 175 -22.99 -6.79 -26.27
N GLU A 176 -23.78 -7.84 -26.19
CA GLU A 176 -24.29 -8.59 -27.34
C GLU A 176 -25.19 -7.72 -28.25
N ARG A 177 -25.93 -6.79 -27.66
CA ARG A 177 -26.71 -5.76 -28.37
C ARG A 177 -25.86 -4.61 -28.89
N GLY A 178 -24.55 -4.66 -28.76
CA GLY A 178 -23.60 -3.67 -29.28
C GLY A 178 -23.38 -2.46 -28.36
N LEU A 179 -23.99 -2.43 -27.19
CA LEU A 179 -23.85 -1.33 -26.23
C LEU A 179 -22.59 -1.54 -25.38
N LYS A 180 -21.52 -0.82 -25.69
CA LYS A 180 -20.21 -0.93 -25.03
C LYS A 180 -19.84 0.31 -24.21
N GLU A 181 -20.32 1.46 -24.64
CA GLU A 181 -20.02 2.73 -23.98
C GLU A 181 -20.97 2.95 -22.80
N ARG A 182 -20.44 3.51 -21.73
CA ARG A 182 -21.20 3.71 -20.49
C ARG A 182 -22.47 4.54 -20.70
N ASP A 183 -22.37 5.60 -21.50
CA ASP A 183 -23.46 6.54 -21.70
C ASP A 183 -24.60 5.92 -22.52
N ASP A 184 -24.26 5.04 -23.47
CA ASP A 184 -25.25 4.29 -24.27
C ASP A 184 -25.98 3.25 -23.40
N ILE A 185 -25.24 2.56 -22.51
CA ILE A 185 -25.82 1.61 -21.56
C ILE A 185 -26.78 2.32 -20.60
N LEU A 186 -26.40 3.47 -20.06
CA LEU A 186 -27.26 4.22 -19.13
C LEU A 186 -28.50 4.77 -19.81
N ARG A 187 -28.39 5.20 -21.07
CA ARG A 187 -29.52 5.65 -21.89
C ARG A 187 -30.50 4.51 -22.14
N GLU A 188 -30.03 3.37 -22.63
CA GLU A 188 -30.86 2.18 -22.87
C GLU A 188 -31.63 1.76 -21.62
N LEU A 189 -30.93 1.69 -20.47
CA LEU A 189 -31.57 1.34 -19.20
C LEU A 189 -32.55 2.40 -18.70
N SER A 190 -32.29 3.68 -18.93
CA SER A 190 -33.20 4.77 -18.58
C SER A 190 -34.45 4.74 -19.43
N ASP A 191 -34.32 4.51 -20.74
CA ASP A 191 -35.44 4.40 -21.68
C ASP A 191 -36.33 3.20 -21.35
N PHE A 192 -35.71 2.05 -21.04
CA PHE A 192 -36.45 0.85 -20.65
C PHE A 192 -37.22 1.02 -19.34
N LEU A 193 -36.58 1.64 -18.32
CA LEU A 193 -37.18 1.79 -16.99
C LEU A 193 -38.09 3.02 -16.85
N GLY A 194 -38.13 3.90 -17.86
CA GLY A 194 -38.90 5.14 -17.82
C GLY A 194 -38.47 6.14 -16.76
N ARG A 195 -37.21 6.03 -16.29
CA ARG A 195 -36.59 6.92 -15.30
C ARG A 195 -35.12 7.16 -15.58
N ASP A 196 -34.59 8.28 -15.09
CA ASP A 196 -33.16 8.60 -15.19
C ASP A 196 -32.30 7.62 -14.35
N VAL A 197 -31.40 6.88 -14.99
CA VAL A 197 -30.44 5.95 -14.39
C VAL A 197 -29.04 6.53 -14.53
N ARG A 198 -28.47 7.01 -13.45
CA ARG A 198 -27.12 7.63 -13.43
C ARG A 198 -26.01 6.62 -13.23
N SER A 199 -26.34 5.42 -12.74
CA SER A 199 -25.41 4.35 -12.52
C SER A 199 -26.13 2.99 -12.59
N SER A 200 -25.54 2.02 -13.26
CA SER A 200 -26.04 0.63 -13.25
C SER A 200 -26.09 -0.01 -11.85
N ARG A 201 -25.49 0.63 -10.84
CA ARG A 201 -25.56 0.21 -9.43
C ARG A 201 -26.83 0.63 -8.72
N GLU A 202 -27.62 1.51 -9.32
CA GLU A 202 -28.92 1.97 -8.80
C GLU A 202 -30.04 1.01 -9.17
N LEU A 203 -29.77 0.03 -10.01
CA LEU A 203 -30.75 -0.96 -10.45
C LEU A 203 -31.09 -1.92 -9.32
N THR A 204 -32.37 -2.24 -9.20
CA THR A 204 -32.86 -3.29 -8.33
C THR A 204 -32.81 -4.65 -9.00
N ARG A 205 -32.94 -5.71 -8.21
CA ARG A 205 -33.01 -7.09 -8.71
C ARG A 205 -34.19 -7.29 -9.66
N SER A 206 -35.35 -6.69 -9.36
CA SER A 206 -36.53 -6.74 -10.22
C SER A 206 -36.27 -6.07 -11.56
N GLU A 207 -35.76 -4.83 -11.56
CA GLU A 207 -35.48 -4.07 -12.78
C GLU A 207 -34.50 -4.82 -13.72
N VAL A 208 -33.46 -5.45 -13.17
CA VAL A 208 -32.52 -6.27 -13.95
C VAL A 208 -33.19 -7.51 -14.52
N SER A 209 -34.03 -8.19 -13.72
CA SER A 209 -34.77 -9.37 -14.17
C SER A 209 -35.74 -9.01 -15.31
N ASP A 210 -36.49 -7.91 -15.14
CA ASP A 210 -37.47 -7.44 -16.13
C ASP A 210 -36.79 -7.09 -17.44
N TYR A 211 -35.64 -6.41 -17.40
CA TYR A 211 -34.85 -6.10 -18.60
C TYR A 211 -34.37 -7.37 -19.30
N LEU A 212 -33.79 -8.32 -18.58
CA LEU A 212 -33.30 -9.58 -19.14
C LEU A 212 -34.43 -10.39 -19.80
N ASN A 213 -35.60 -10.46 -19.14
CA ASN A 213 -36.77 -11.16 -19.68
C ASN A 213 -37.28 -10.50 -20.97
N ALA A 214 -37.42 -9.17 -20.97
CA ALA A 214 -37.89 -8.44 -22.14
C ALA A 214 -36.96 -8.60 -23.36
N VAL A 215 -35.65 -8.64 -23.15
CA VAL A 215 -34.69 -8.89 -24.22
C VAL A 215 -34.77 -10.32 -24.74
N HIS A 216 -34.98 -11.31 -23.88
CA HIS A 216 -35.17 -12.71 -24.30
C HIS A 216 -36.46 -12.90 -25.12
N GLU A 217 -37.58 -12.32 -24.69
CA GLU A 217 -38.84 -12.38 -25.42
C GLU A 217 -38.73 -11.77 -26.82
N THR A 218 -38.05 -10.63 -26.95
CA THR A 218 -37.86 -9.99 -28.29
C THR A 218 -36.90 -10.78 -29.19
N ALA A 219 -36.00 -11.60 -28.67
CA ALA A 219 -35.10 -12.45 -29.42
C ALA A 219 -35.81 -13.70 -29.96
N GLU A 220 -36.81 -14.22 -29.27
CA GLU A 220 -37.63 -15.38 -29.71
C GLU A 220 -38.62 -14.98 -30.83
N ASP A 221 -39.18 -13.76 -30.80
CA ASP A 221 -40.11 -13.26 -31.83
C ASP A 221 -39.44 -12.96 -33.18
N HIS A 222 -38.15 -12.86 -33.26
CA HIS A 222 -37.39 -12.62 -34.50
C HIS A 222 -36.74 -13.91 -35.06
N ALA A 223 -36.98 -15.07 -34.49
CA ALA A 223 -36.44 -16.36 -34.92
C ALA A 223 -37.42 -17.20 -35.81
N PHE A 224 -38.48 -16.56 -36.32
CA PHE A 224 -39.44 -17.21 -37.26
C PHE A 224 -39.45 -16.50 -38.60
#